data_ca6bd57e194e0ddf3d9dbd916c3cf1ec
#
_entry.id   ca6bd57e194e0ddf3d9dbd916c3cf1ec
#
_cell.length_a   1.000
_cell.length_b   1.000
_cell.length_c   1.000
_cell.angle_alpha   90.00
_cell.angle_beta   90.00
_cell.angle_gamma   90.00
#
_symmetry.space_group_name_H-M   'P 1'
#
loop_
_entity.id
_entity.type
_entity.pdbx_description
1 polymer ?
#
loop_
_entity_poly.entity_id
_entity_poly.type
_entity_poly.pdbx_seq_one_letter_code
_entity_poly.pdbx_strand_id
1 'polypeptide(L)'
;MILGKALSGGLVPLSVFITNAKLMDMIFSKGSDGSTFGGYPLACVAGAASLKVFEEEHLAEQSARKGKILKARIQEIADRSPHVKEVRGKGLFIGIEVKKGNAMEFCQRLLKLGLIANDSHGHTIRISPPLVINEEEMDFMVTQLEKVLVD
;
A
#
# COMPACT_ATOMS: atom_id res chain seq x y z
N MET A 1 -2.58 -9.29 16.94
CA MET A 1 -2.54 -8.72 15.57
C MET A 1 -3.02 -7.27 15.66
N ILE A 2 -2.41 -6.37 14.90
CA ILE A 2 -2.81 -4.95 14.84
C ILE A 2 -3.15 -4.64 13.40
N LEU A 3 -4.33 -4.09 13.15
CA LEU A 3 -4.81 -3.66 11.85
C LEU A 3 -5.18 -2.17 11.90
N GLY A 4 -5.00 -1.48 10.79
CA GLY A 4 -5.31 -0.05 10.68
C GLY A 4 -5.22 0.44 9.24
N LYS A 5 -4.93 1.73 9.07
CA LYS A 5 -4.78 2.36 7.74
C LYS A 5 -6.06 2.20 6.89
N ALA A 6 -6.02 1.44 5.82
CA ALA A 6 -7.13 1.24 4.89
C ALA A 6 -8.21 0.25 5.39
N LEU A 7 -8.23 -0.14 6.68
CA LEU A 7 -9.16 -1.12 7.23
C LEU A 7 -10.64 -0.78 7.00
N SER A 8 -10.98 0.51 6.96
CA SER A 8 -12.34 0.99 6.70
C SER A 8 -12.62 1.30 5.22
N GLY A 9 -11.76 0.89 4.30
CA GLY A 9 -11.82 1.33 2.91
C GLY A 9 -11.49 2.82 2.71
N GLY A 10 -10.91 3.48 3.71
CA GLY A 10 -10.59 4.92 3.69
C GLY A 10 -11.75 5.85 4.08
N LEU A 11 -12.90 5.31 4.47
CA LEU A 11 -14.09 6.10 4.81
C LEU A 11 -13.98 6.83 6.14
N VAL A 12 -13.47 6.15 7.16
CA VAL A 12 -13.32 6.69 8.53
C VAL A 12 -12.02 6.17 9.17
N PRO A 13 -11.43 6.90 10.13
CA PRO A 13 -10.32 6.38 10.92
C PRO A 13 -10.75 5.13 11.71
N LEU A 14 -10.04 4.02 11.49
CA LEU A 14 -10.28 2.76 12.19
C LEU A 14 -8.97 2.01 12.40
N SER A 15 -8.77 1.53 13.62
CA SER A 15 -7.75 0.55 13.94
C SER A 15 -8.29 -0.51 14.88
N VAL A 16 -7.74 -1.71 14.81
CA VAL A 16 -8.16 -2.85 15.61
C VAL A 16 -6.95 -3.55 16.20
N PHE A 17 -7.00 -3.84 17.49
CA PHE A 17 -6.07 -4.71 18.17
C PHE A 17 -6.77 -6.03 18.49
N ILE A 18 -6.19 -7.13 18.06
CA ILE A 18 -6.76 -8.49 18.22
C ILE A 18 -5.77 -9.36 18.97
N THR A 19 -6.21 -9.94 20.08
CA THR A 19 -5.42 -10.89 20.85
C THR A 19 -6.33 -11.90 21.55
N ASN A 20 -5.76 -12.86 22.26
CA ASN A 20 -6.54 -13.82 23.07
C ASN A 20 -6.83 -13.27 24.47
N ALA A 21 -7.86 -13.82 25.11
CA ALA A 21 -8.31 -13.38 26.43
C ALA A 21 -7.20 -13.42 27.48
N LYS A 22 -6.36 -14.47 27.47
CA LYS A 22 -5.26 -14.61 28.42
C LYS A 22 -4.26 -13.44 28.38
N LEU A 23 -3.92 -12.97 27.19
CA LEU A 23 -3.04 -11.80 27.04
C LEU A 23 -3.75 -10.51 27.40
N MET A 24 -5.05 -10.37 27.11
CA MET A 24 -5.83 -9.20 27.53
C MET A 24 -5.87 -9.11 29.05
N ASP A 25 -6.18 -10.20 29.75
CA ASP A 25 -6.26 -10.23 31.22
C ASP A 25 -4.92 -9.95 31.91
N MET A 26 -3.80 -10.27 31.24
CA MET A 26 -2.46 -9.96 31.76
C MET A 26 -2.06 -8.48 31.61
N ILE A 27 -2.56 -7.80 30.57
CA ILE A 27 -2.15 -6.44 30.21
C ILE A 27 -3.15 -5.41 30.78
N PHE A 28 -4.43 -5.71 30.68
CA PHE A 28 -5.50 -4.80 31.06
C PHE A 28 -6.27 -5.31 32.27
N SER A 29 -6.22 -4.59 33.37
CA SER A 29 -7.14 -4.77 34.49
C SER A 29 -8.48 -4.09 34.19
N LYS A 30 -9.54 -4.48 34.91
CA LYS A 30 -10.84 -3.82 34.75
C LYS A 30 -10.74 -2.31 34.92
N GLY A 31 -11.14 -1.55 33.90
CA GLY A 31 -11.13 -0.09 33.90
C GLY A 31 -9.78 0.57 33.57
N SER A 32 -8.73 -0.20 33.26
CA SER A 32 -7.43 0.35 32.86
C SER A 32 -7.36 0.71 31.39
N ASP A 33 -8.24 0.19 30.56
CA ASP A 33 -8.35 0.47 29.13
C ASP A 33 -9.69 1.12 28.82
N GLY A 34 -9.65 2.17 28.01
CA GLY A 34 -10.84 2.87 27.57
C GLY A 34 -10.56 3.81 26.41
N SER A 35 -11.50 3.94 25.52
CA SER A 35 -11.43 4.87 24.40
C SER A 35 -12.80 5.51 24.18
N THR A 36 -12.86 6.83 24.10
CA THR A 36 -14.11 7.58 23.85
C THR A 36 -14.77 7.13 22.55
N PHE A 37 -14.00 6.79 21.52
CA PHE A 37 -14.46 6.32 20.21
C PHE A 37 -14.29 4.80 20.01
N GLY A 38 -13.91 4.06 21.05
CA GLY A 38 -13.82 2.60 21.00
C GLY A 38 -15.20 2.00 20.68
N GLY A 39 -15.27 1.16 19.64
CA GLY A 39 -16.53 0.57 19.19
C GLY A 39 -17.49 1.55 18.50
N TYR A 40 -16.99 2.69 17.98
CA TYR A 40 -17.84 3.64 17.25
C TYR A 40 -18.59 2.94 16.12
N PRO A 41 -19.95 2.93 16.15
CA PRO A 41 -20.73 2.06 15.28
C PRO A 41 -20.48 2.24 13.79
N LEU A 42 -20.35 3.50 13.33
CA LEU A 42 -20.09 3.80 11.92
C LEU A 42 -18.74 3.24 11.46
N ALA A 43 -17.70 3.36 12.28
CA ALA A 43 -16.38 2.81 11.96
C ALA A 43 -16.41 1.27 11.94
N CYS A 44 -17.13 0.65 12.87
CA CYS A 44 -17.29 -0.81 12.90
C CYS A 44 -18.01 -1.34 11.65
N VAL A 45 -19.10 -0.68 11.24
CA VAL A 45 -19.84 -1.05 10.02
C VAL A 45 -19.00 -0.87 8.77
N ALA A 46 -18.29 0.27 8.65
CA ALA A 46 -17.39 0.52 7.51
C ALA A 46 -16.26 -0.51 7.43
N GLY A 47 -15.64 -0.85 8.58
CA GLY A 47 -14.60 -1.88 8.63
C GLY A 47 -15.12 -3.27 8.27
N ALA A 48 -16.29 -3.66 8.79
CA ALA A 48 -16.92 -4.94 8.47
C ALA A 48 -17.26 -5.04 6.97
N ALA A 49 -17.83 -3.98 6.38
CA ALA A 49 -18.12 -3.92 4.95
C ALA A 49 -16.85 -4.03 4.10
N SER A 50 -15.76 -3.30 4.48
CA SER A 50 -14.48 -3.36 3.80
C SER A 50 -13.85 -4.76 3.83
N LEU A 51 -13.90 -5.43 4.98
CA LEU A 51 -13.41 -6.81 5.10
C LEU A 51 -14.24 -7.80 4.28
N LYS A 52 -15.55 -7.60 4.21
CA LYS A 52 -16.43 -8.43 3.38
C LYS A 52 -16.07 -8.32 1.90
N VAL A 53 -15.90 -7.10 1.36
CA VAL A 53 -15.45 -6.87 -0.02
C VAL A 53 -14.08 -7.50 -0.25
N PHE A 54 -13.14 -7.32 0.69
CA PHE A 54 -11.80 -7.90 0.60
C PHE A 54 -11.83 -9.43 0.44
N GLU A 55 -12.73 -10.09 1.15
CA GLU A 55 -12.90 -11.55 1.10
C GLU A 55 -13.66 -12.00 -0.16
N GLU A 56 -14.83 -11.39 -0.45
CA GLU A 56 -15.70 -11.75 -1.58
C GLU A 56 -15.02 -11.53 -2.94
N GLU A 57 -14.23 -10.47 -3.08
CA GLU A 57 -13.50 -10.17 -4.30
C GLU A 57 -12.10 -10.79 -4.36
N HIS A 58 -11.72 -11.61 -3.38
CA HIS A 58 -10.39 -12.26 -3.32
C HIS A 58 -9.23 -11.28 -3.54
N LEU A 59 -9.28 -10.11 -2.87
CA LEU A 59 -8.34 -9.01 -3.13
C LEU A 59 -6.89 -9.36 -2.78
N ALA A 60 -6.65 -10.27 -1.86
CA ALA A 60 -5.29 -10.75 -1.54
C ALA A 60 -4.67 -11.52 -2.72
N GLU A 61 -5.43 -12.44 -3.32
CA GLU A 61 -5.03 -13.24 -4.48
C GLU A 61 -4.89 -12.36 -5.72
N GLN A 62 -5.81 -11.42 -5.92
CA GLN A 62 -5.71 -10.44 -7.00
C GLN A 62 -4.45 -9.57 -6.85
N SER A 63 -4.16 -9.08 -5.65
CA SER A 63 -2.95 -8.32 -5.36
C SER A 63 -1.68 -9.13 -5.66
N ALA A 64 -1.65 -10.41 -5.29
CA ALA A 64 -0.52 -11.28 -5.58
C ALA A 64 -0.32 -11.47 -7.11
N ARG A 65 -1.40 -11.71 -7.85
CA ARG A 65 -1.38 -11.90 -9.31
C ARG A 65 -0.97 -10.61 -10.05
N LYS A 66 -1.69 -9.52 -9.79
CA LYS A 66 -1.43 -8.20 -10.41
C LYS A 66 -0.03 -7.69 -10.03
N GLY A 67 0.37 -7.86 -8.77
CA GLY A 67 1.68 -7.44 -8.29
C GLY A 67 2.83 -8.20 -8.95
N LYS A 68 2.67 -9.50 -9.26
CA LYS A 68 3.67 -10.26 -10.02
C LYS A 68 3.85 -9.67 -11.43
N ILE A 69 2.76 -9.34 -12.12
CA ILE A 69 2.78 -8.74 -13.46
C ILE A 69 3.42 -7.34 -13.39
N LEU A 70 2.92 -6.49 -12.51
CA LEU A 70 3.41 -5.11 -12.37
C LEU A 70 4.90 -5.06 -12.01
N LYS A 71 5.33 -5.90 -11.06
CA LYS A 71 6.74 -5.98 -10.68
C LYS A 71 7.64 -6.43 -11.83
N ALA A 72 7.21 -7.40 -12.65
CA ALA A 72 7.97 -7.83 -13.82
C ALA A 72 8.15 -6.69 -14.83
N ARG A 73 7.08 -5.97 -15.14
CA ARG A 73 7.12 -4.81 -16.05
C ARG A 73 8.00 -3.66 -15.51
N ILE A 74 7.94 -3.40 -14.21
CA ILE A 74 8.83 -2.40 -13.58
C ILE A 74 10.29 -2.89 -13.61
N GLN A 75 10.54 -4.20 -13.46
CA GLN A 75 11.88 -4.76 -13.57
C GLN A 75 12.46 -4.57 -14.99
N GLU A 76 11.67 -4.75 -16.04
CA GLU A 76 12.09 -4.47 -17.43
C GLU A 76 12.51 -3.01 -17.64
N ILE A 77 11.81 -2.07 -16.98
CA ILE A 77 12.21 -0.66 -16.96
C ILE A 77 13.53 -0.48 -16.18
N ALA A 78 13.62 -1.11 -15.01
CA ALA A 78 14.80 -1.02 -14.14
C ALA A 78 16.08 -1.52 -14.84
N ASP A 79 15.98 -2.61 -15.60
CA ASP A 79 17.12 -3.21 -16.32
C ASP A 79 17.71 -2.26 -17.38
N ARG A 80 16.89 -1.33 -17.90
CA ARG A 80 17.31 -0.29 -18.86
C ARG A 80 17.61 1.06 -18.21
N SER A 81 17.26 1.22 -16.94
CA SER A 81 17.34 2.50 -16.23
C SER A 81 18.76 2.78 -15.69
N PRO A 82 19.33 3.96 -15.94
CA PRO A 82 20.55 4.38 -15.28
C PRO A 82 20.33 4.70 -13.79
N HIS A 83 19.07 4.91 -13.38
CA HIS A 83 18.72 5.43 -12.07
C HIS A 83 18.31 4.34 -11.06
N VAL A 84 17.76 3.21 -11.52
CA VAL A 84 17.22 2.18 -10.64
C VAL A 84 18.31 1.20 -10.20
N LYS A 85 18.36 0.94 -8.90
CA LYS A 85 19.25 -0.03 -8.26
C LYS A 85 18.58 -1.39 -8.07
N GLU A 86 17.32 -1.38 -7.56
CA GLU A 86 16.61 -2.59 -7.21
C GLU A 86 15.08 -2.36 -7.27
N VAL A 87 14.35 -3.40 -7.65
CA VAL A 87 12.88 -3.46 -7.56
C VAL A 87 12.50 -4.59 -6.62
N ARG A 88 11.85 -4.27 -5.50
CA ARG A 88 11.42 -5.23 -4.49
C ARG A 88 9.98 -5.00 -4.07
N GLY A 89 9.38 -5.97 -3.41
CA GLY A 89 8.02 -5.86 -2.89
C GLY A 89 7.24 -7.16 -2.94
N LYS A 90 6.03 -7.11 -2.38
CA LYS A 90 5.08 -8.22 -2.35
C LYS A 90 3.69 -7.72 -2.74
N GLY A 91 3.01 -8.46 -3.62
CA GLY A 91 1.73 -8.02 -4.19
C GLY A 91 1.88 -6.65 -4.85
N LEU A 92 0.90 -5.79 -4.66
CA LEU A 92 0.88 -4.40 -5.18
C LEU A 92 1.67 -3.39 -4.32
N PHE A 93 2.42 -3.84 -3.32
CA PHE A 93 3.30 -2.97 -2.53
C PHE A 93 4.74 -3.12 -3.03
N ILE A 94 5.18 -2.19 -3.89
CA ILE A 94 6.45 -2.26 -4.62
C ILE A 94 7.32 -1.06 -4.26
N GLY A 95 8.60 -1.31 -4.01
CA GLY A 95 9.64 -0.31 -3.82
C GLY A 95 10.62 -0.34 -4.98
N ILE A 96 10.92 0.83 -5.52
CA ILE A 96 11.93 1.05 -6.56
C ILE A 96 13.06 1.85 -5.92
N GLU A 97 14.17 1.21 -5.63
CA GLU A 97 15.33 1.86 -5.01
C GLU A 97 16.17 2.56 -6.08
N VAL A 98 16.50 3.83 -5.87
CA VAL A 98 17.34 4.61 -6.80
C VAL A 98 18.81 4.50 -6.40
N LYS A 99 19.71 4.48 -7.41
CA LYS A 99 21.17 4.37 -7.24
C LYS A 99 21.77 5.61 -6.58
N LYS A 100 21.32 6.78 -7.00
CA LYS A 100 21.81 8.10 -6.56
C LYS A 100 20.66 9.11 -6.56
N GLY A 101 20.79 10.16 -5.78
CA GLY A 101 19.81 11.23 -5.71
C GLY A 101 18.70 10.96 -4.69
N ASN A 102 17.67 11.78 -4.76
CA ASN A 102 16.54 11.74 -3.86
C ASN A 102 15.32 11.16 -4.59
N ALA A 103 14.76 10.08 -4.07
CA ALA A 103 13.56 9.46 -4.63
C ALA A 103 12.36 10.44 -4.72
N MET A 104 12.30 11.46 -3.88
CA MET A 104 11.29 12.51 -3.92
C MET A 104 11.30 13.28 -5.24
N GLU A 105 12.47 13.50 -5.86
CA GLU A 105 12.56 14.19 -7.16
C GLU A 105 11.84 13.39 -8.26
N PHE A 106 12.00 12.07 -8.26
CA PHE A 106 11.27 11.17 -9.16
C PHE A 106 9.77 11.19 -8.87
N CYS A 107 9.37 11.19 -7.58
CA CYS A 107 7.97 11.29 -7.19
C CYS A 107 7.34 12.61 -7.68
N GLN A 108 8.06 13.73 -7.62
CA GLN A 108 7.60 15.03 -8.14
C GLN A 108 7.46 15.03 -9.68
N ARG A 109 8.37 14.35 -10.39
CA ARG A 109 8.25 14.18 -11.86
C ARG A 109 7.04 13.32 -12.20
N LEU A 110 6.82 12.21 -11.48
CA LEU A 110 5.65 11.35 -11.63
C LEU A 110 4.34 12.09 -11.35
N LEU A 111 4.31 12.94 -10.31
CA LEU A 111 3.14 13.76 -9.99
C LEU A 111 2.74 14.69 -11.15
N LYS A 112 3.71 15.30 -11.83
CA LYS A 112 3.46 16.14 -13.02
C LYS A 112 2.86 15.35 -14.19
N LEU A 113 3.07 14.05 -14.21
CA LEU A 113 2.53 13.13 -15.20
C LEU A 113 1.22 12.45 -14.75
N GLY A 114 0.66 12.87 -13.61
CA GLY A 114 -0.60 12.36 -13.07
C GLY A 114 -0.46 11.07 -12.24
N LEU A 115 0.76 10.65 -11.90
CA LEU A 115 1.01 9.48 -11.05
C LEU A 115 1.50 9.93 -9.66
N ILE A 116 0.68 9.66 -8.64
CA ILE A 116 1.04 9.95 -7.25
C ILE A 116 1.86 8.77 -6.69
N ALA A 117 3.08 9.06 -6.28
CA ALA A 117 3.96 8.15 -5.55
C ALA A 117 4.60 8.88 -4.37
N ASN A 118 5.04 8.13 -3.38
CA ASN A 118 5.76 8.68 -2.23
C ASN A 118 7.15 8.08 -2.13
N ASP A 119 8.09 8.85 -1.61
CA ASP A 119 9.38 8.31 -1.22
C ASP A 119 9.33 7.55 0.11
N SER A 120 10.26 6.68 0.30
CA SER A 120 10.55 6.01 1.56
C SER A 120 12.04 6.10 1.83
N HIS A 121 12.39 6.68 2.99
CA HIS A 121 13.78 6.87 3.45
C HIS A 121 14.68 7.64 2.47
N GLY A 122 14.10 8.49 1.63
CA GLY A 122 14.82 9.36 0.70
C GLY A 122 15.37 8.70 -0.55
N HIS A 123 15.38 7.37 -0.66
CA HIS A 123 16.00 6.65 -1.77
C HIS A 123 15.14 5.56 -2.41
N THR A 124 13.92 5.38 -1.96
CA THR A 124 12.99 4.38 -2.52
C THR A 124 11.69 5.03 -2.95
N ILE A 125 11.32 4.92 -4.22
CA ILE A 125 10.00 5.28 -4.72
C ILE A 125 9.05 4.17 -4.31
N ARG A 126 8.01 4.49 -3.56
CA ARG A 126 6.98 3.55 -3.09
C ARG A 126 5.76 3.61 -4.01
N ILE A 127 5.47 2.48 -4.63
CA ILE A 127 4.30 2.25 -5.46
C ILE A 127 3.32 1.37 -4.68
N SER A 128 2.11 1.87 -4.47
CA SER A 128 1.06 1.15 -3.74
C SER A 128 -0.32 1.54 -4.29
N PRO A 129 -0.68 1.06 -5.48
CA PRO A 129 -1.96 1.36 -6.08
C PRO A 129 -3.10 0.68 -5.31
N PRO A 130 -4.36 1.09 -5.52
CA PRO A 130 -5.53 0.41 -4.99
C PRO A 130 -5.53 -1.08 -5.35
N LEU A 131 -6.02 -1.95 -4.46
CA LEU A 131 -6.11 -3.39 -4.72
C LEU A 131 -7.00 -3.72 -5.93
N VAL A 132 -7.96 -2.84 -6.22
CA VAL A 132 -8.92 -2.95 -7.32
C VAL A 132 -8.39 -2.41 -8.65
N ILE A 133 -7.14 -1.94 -8.71
CA ILE A 133 -6.53 -1.39 -9.94
C ILE A 133 -6.79 -2.31 -11.16
N ASN A 134 -7.18 -1.73 -12.29
CA ASN A 134 -7.40 -2.45 -13.54
C ASN A 134 -6.16 -2.45 -14.45
N GLU A 135 -6.25 -3.09 -15.61
CA GLU A 135 -5.12 -3.24 -16.54
C GLU A 135 -4.74 -1.91 -17.21
N GLU A 136 -5.72 -1.07 -17.60
CA GLU A 136 -5.46 0.24 -18.19
C GLU A 136 -4.72 1.16 -17.22
N GLU A 137 -5.12 1.15 -15.96
CA GLU A 137 -4.45 1.91 -14.90
C GLU A 137 -3.04 1.41 -14.63
N MET A 138 -2.81 0.09 -14.69
CA MET A 138 -1.45 -0.48 -14.60
C MET A 138 -0.60 -0.09 -15.82
N ASP A 139 -1.18 -0.09 -17.02
CA ASP A 139 -0.50 0.34 -18.25
C ASP A 139 -0.11 1.81 -18.18
N PHE A 140 -1.04 2.66 -17.75
CA PHE A 140 -0.76 4.08 -17.50
C PHE A 140 0.40 4.23 -16.51
N MET A 141 0.33 3.56 -15.36
CA MET A 141 1.37 3.63 -14.32
C MET A 141 2.75 3.24 -14.87
N VAL A 142 2.85 2.11 -15.56
CA VAL A 142 4.11 1.62 -16.14
C VAL A 142 4.67 2.61 -17.16
N THR A 143 3.80 3.17 -18.01
CA THR A 143 4.19 4.18 -19.00
C THR A 143 4.78 5.44 -18.36
N GLN A 144 4.17 5.93 -17.25
CA GLN A 144 4.71 7.12 -16.57
C GLN A 144 6.02 6.80 -15.82
N LEU A 145 6.12 5.61 -15.22
CA LEU A 145 7.37 5.16 -14.60
C LEU A 145 8.51 5.08 -15.63
N GLU A 146 8.26 4.54 -16.81
CA GLU A 146 9.26 4.45 -17.87
C GLU A 146 9.79 5.83 -18.28
N LYS A 147 8.90 6.81 -18.53
CA LYS A 147 9.27 8.20 -18.87
C LYS A 147 10.15 8.87 -17.83
N VAL A 148 10.01 8.51 -16.57
CA VAL A 148 10.73 9.17 -15.46
C VAL A 148 12.00 8.45 -15.09
N LEU A 149 12.05 7.14 -15.28
CA LEU A 149 13.17 6.29 -14.82
C LEU A 149 14.18 5.96 -15.92
N VAL A 150 13.84 6.14 -17.21
CA VAL A 150 14.74 5.84 -18.34
C VAL A 150 15.34 7.12 -18.94
N ASP A 151 14.62 8.26 -18.85
CA ASP A 151 15.14 9.59 -19.23
C ASP A 151 16.07 10.16 -18.12
#